data_16bf03f077f9d5c444af169254e57d27
#
_entry.id   16bf03f077f9d5c444af169254e57d27
#
_cell.length_a   1.000
_cell.length_b   1.000
_cell.length_c   1.000
_cell.angle_alpha   90.00
_cell.angle_beta   90.00
_cell.angle_gamma   90.00
#
_symmetry.space_group_name_H-M   'P 1'
#
loop_
_entity.id
_entity.type
_entity.pdbx_description
1 polymer ?
#
loop_
_entity_poly.entity_id
_entity_poly.type
_entity_poly.pdbx_seq_one_letter_code
_entity_poly.pdbx_strand_id
1 'polypeptide(L)'
;MKPAILPKLMLGLSLAAMTTAAHATDDAFEVWLNPSIEYDLSKHDSIELETAQRFRSASDGRADTYFVWAWLHHDLNETFTLSGALEQRENDGGFDEVRMIQQLSSKHGFIRTRVRLEERWVEDQSRMGFRIRPRLGVVVPINDSGDWSFRTDAELFLTVRSTSKGGQDGLTGLRTQFGVAHDVNDKLSLSLTYLRQQDFHDNAPDRVGHAPLIGVSYTF
;
A
#
# COMPACT_ATOMS: atom_id res chain seq x y z
N MET A 1 -1.95 31.51 -35.29
CA MET A 1 -2.47 30.84 -34.08
C MET A 1 -1.40 30.92 -33.00
N LYS A 2 -1.67 31.61 -31.87
CA LYS A 2 -0.71 31.77 -30.77
C LYS A 2 -0.80 30.57 -29.84
N PRO A 3 0.32 30.03 -29.34
CA PRO A 3 0.26 28.96 -28.35
C PRO A 3 -0.22 29.51 -27.00
N ALA A 4 -1.18 28.82 -26.40
CA ALA A 4 -1.69 29.13 -25.07
C ALA A 4 -0.62 28.80 -24.02
N ILE A 5 -0.25 29.82 -23.25
CA ILE A 5 0.65 29.70 -22.11
C ILE A 5 -0.13 29.05 -20.98
N LEU A 6 0.24 27.81 -20.63
CA LEU A 6 -0.24 27.14 -19.40
C LEU A 6 0.27 27.95 -18.18
N PRO A 7 -0.59 28.30 -17.22
CA PRO A 7 -0.12 28.91 -15.99
C PRO A 7 0.62 27.85 -15.16
N LYS A 8 1.86 28.17 -14.79
CA LYS A 8 2.65 27.40 -13.81
C LYS A 8 1.94 27.48 -12.45
N LEU A 9 1.16 26.47 -12.13
CA LEU A 9 0.61 26.28 -10.79
C LEU A 9 1.75 25.77 -9.89
N MET A 10 2.47 26.68 -9.27
CA MET A 10 3.36 26.35 -8.14
C MET A 10 2.46 26.05 -6.94
N LEU A 11 2.10 24.78 -6.78
CA LEU A 11 1.47 24.29 -5.56
C LEU A 11 2.59 24.10 -4.53
N GLY A 12 2.83 25.14 -3.71
CA GLY A 12 3.68 25.04 -2.54
C GLY A 12 3.03 24.10 -1.51
N LEU A 13 3.43 22.84 -1.54
CA LEU A 13 3.07 21.88 -0.50
C LEU A 13 3.90 22.21 0.74
N SER A 14 3.37 23.07 1.61
CA SER A 14 3.93 23.31 2.95
C SER A 14 3.79 22.01 3.74
N LEU A 15 4.84 21.20 3.76
CA LEU A 15 4.98 20.09 4.68
C LEU A 15 5.11 20.68 6.08
N ALA A 16 4.00 20.74 6.81
CA ALA A 16 4.04 21.03 8.25
C ALA A 16 4.85 19.89 8.88
N ALA A 17 6.11 20.17 9.19
CA ALA A 17 6.91 19.28 10.03
C ALA A 17 6.26 19.23 11.41
N MET A 18 5.46 18.21 11.66
CA MET A 18 5.10 17.83 13.02
C MET A 18 6.39 17.35 13.69
N THR A 19 6.96 18.22 14.52
CA THR A 19 8.04 17.84 15.43
C THR A 19 7.44 16.94 16.49
N THR A 20 7.31 15.65 16.21
CA THR A 20 7.16 14.65 17.26
C THR A 20 8.46 14.59 18.04
N ALA A 21 8.38 14.52 19.35
CA ALA A 21 9.54 14.27 20.21
C ALA A 21 10.35 13.11 19.59
N ALA A 22 11.66 13.33 19.38
CA ALA A 22 12.55 12.37 18.81
C ALA A 22 12.69 11.17 19.76
N HIS A 23 11.78 10.22 19.68
CA HIS A 23 12.05 8.88 20.15
C HIS A 23 13.07 8.27 19.19
N ALA A 24 14.10 7.61 19.72
CA ALA A 24 15.01 6.84 18.88
C ALA A 24 14.17 5.90 17.99
N THR A 25 14.37 5.98 16.67
CA THR A 25 13.70 5.08 15.71
C THR A 25 14.60 3.86 15.51
N ASP A 26 13.99 2.69 15.40
CA ASP A 26 14.66 1.48 14.94
C ASP A 26 14.51 1.40 13.42
N ASP A 27 15.55 1.85 12.70
CA ASP A 27 15.53 1.93 11.23
C ASP A 27 16.01 0.60 10.62
N ALA A 28 15.25 0.09 9.66
CA ALA A 28 15.59 -1.12 8.94
C ALA A 28 15.38 -0.99 7.44
N PHE A 29 16.25 -1.66 6.68
CA PHE A 29 16.15 -1.77 5.24
C PHE A 29 15.54 -3.11 4.85
N GLU A 30 14.63 -3.07 3.87
CA GLU A 30 13.96 -4.26 3.31
C GLU A 30 13.98 -4.17 1.79
N VAL A 31 13.73 -5.29 1.11
CA VAL A 31 13.42 -5.32 -0.33
C VAL A 31 12.07 -5.98 -0.51
N TRP A 32 11.17 -5.33 -1.24
CA TRP A 32 9.84 -5.85 -1.49
C TRP A 32 9.65 -6.18 -2.97
N LEU A 33 9.14 -7.37 -3.23
CA LEU A 33 8.66 -7.77 -4.56
C LEU A 33 7.15 -7.94 -4.49
N ASN A 34 6.44 -7.42 -5.50
CA ASN A 34 4.98 -7.46 -5.52
C ASN A 34 4.47 -7.77 -6.94
N PRO A 35 4.59 -9.03 -7.39
CA PRO A 35 3.99 -9.46 -8.64
C PRO A 35 2.50 -9.74 -8.50
N SER A 36 1.72 -9.43 -9.55
CA SER A 36 0.32 -9.77 -9.66
C SER A 36 -0.07 -10.19 -11.07
N ILE A 37 -1.12 -11.01 -11.13
CA ILE A 37 -1.81 -11.36 -12.37
C ILE A 37 -3.29 -11.09 -12.21
N GLU A 38 -3.88 -10.41 -13.20
CA GLU A 38 -5.29 -10.07 -13.22
C GLU A 38 -5.97 -10.67 -14.45
N TYR A 39 -7.20 -11.11 -14.28
CA TYR A 39 -8.03 -11.65 -15.36
C TYR A 39 -9.40 -10.96 -15.34
N ASP A 40 -9.76 -10.33 -16.48
CA ASP A 40 -11.05 -9.68 -16.67
C ASP A 40 -12.15 -10.73 -16.87
N LEU A 41 -13.11 -10.78 -15.95
CA LEU A 41 -14.30 -11.65 -16.06
C LEU A 41 -15.39 -10.99 -16.90
N SER A 42 -15.47 -9.66 -16.83
CA SER A 42 -16.45 -8.84 -17.54
C SER A 42 -15.92 -7.42 -17.75
N LYS A 43 -16.76 -6.52 -18.26
CA LYS A 43 -16.40 -5.08 -18.35
C LYS A 43 -16.25 -4.39 -17.01
N HIS A 44 -16.77 -5.00 -15.95
CA HIS A 44 -16.84 -4.40 -14.63
C HIS A 44 -16.22 -5.28 -13.54
N ASP A 45 -15.94 -6.54 -13.84
CA ASP A 45 -15.47 -7.50 -12.86
C ASP A 45 -14.13 -8.09 -13.27
N SER A 46 -13.18 -8.13 -12.35
CA SER A 46 -11.92 -8.85 -12.51
C SER A 46 -11.55 -9.63 -11.26
N ILE A 47 -10.71 -10.64 -11.45
CA ILE A 47 -10.04 -11.36 -10.35
C ILE A 47 -8.55 -11.14 -10.45
N GLU A 48 -7.89 -10.94 -9.31
CA GLU A 48 -6.44 -10.76 -9.26
C GLU A 48 -5.83 -11.71 -8.22
N LEU A 49 -4.75 -12.36 -8.61
CA LEU A 49 -3.84 -13.02 -7.68
C LEU A 49 -2.61 -12.13 -7.51
N GLU A 50 -2.45 -11.59 -6.32
CA GLU A 50 -1.33 -10.73 -5.95
C GLU A 50 -0.47 -11.48 -4.93
N THR A 51 0.85 -11.32 -5.02
CA THR A 51 1.76 -11.78 -3.99
C THR A 51 2.70 -10.66 -3.58
N ALA A 52 3.24 -10.72 -2.36
CA ALA A 52 4.34 -9.88 -1.96
C ALA A 52 5.34 -10.66 -1.12
N GLN A 53 6.61 -10.40 -1.37
CA GLN A 53 7.72 -10.93 -0.60
C GLN A 53 8.47 -9.75 0.00
N ARG A 54 8.68 -9.79 1.32
CA ARG A 54 9.48 -8.82 2.05
C ARG A 54 10.73 -9.50 2.56
N PHE A 55 11.85 -9.19 1.93
CA PHE A 55 13.15 -9.68 2.35
C PHE A 55 13.77 -8.72 3.35
N ARG A 56 14.16 -9.24 4.50
CA ARG A 56 14.71 -8.49 5.62
C ARG A 56 16.11 -8.95 5.94
N SER A 57 16.88 -8.08 6.60
CA SER A 57 18.19 -8.46 7.08
C SER A 57 18.05 -9.39 8.28
N ALA A 58 18.74 -10.54 8.24
CA ALA A 58 18.82 -11.45 9.38
C ALA A 58 19.46 -10.79 10.62
N SER A 59 20.29 -9.75 10.41
CA SER A 59 20.92 -9.00 11.51
C SER A 59 19.91 -8.20 12.34
N ASP A 60 18.72 -7.89 11.76
CA ASP A 60 17.68 -7.10 12.44
C ASP A 60 16.76 -7.99 13.29
N GLY A 61 16.98 -9.31 13.31
CA GLY A 61 16.14 -10.29 14.02
C GLY A 61 14.68 -10.31 13.53
N ARG A 62 14.42 -9.78 12.33
CA ARG A 62 13.10 -9.77 11.71
C ARG A 62 12.98 -10.87 10.66
N ALA A 63 11.86 -11.57 10.71
CA ALA A 63 11.53 -12.62 9.77
C ALA A 63 11.16 -12.08 8.39
N ASP A 64 11.53 -12.78 7.32
CA ASP A 64 10.96 -12.57 6.01
C ASP A 64 9.44 -12.77 6.05
N THR A 65 8.72 -12.07 5.21
CA THR A 65 7.26 -12.14 5.18
C THR A 65 6.78 -12.36 3.76
N TYR A 66 5.90 -13.33 3.62
CA TYR A 66 5.29 -13.69 2.35
C TYR A 66 3.78 -13.44 2.44
N PHE A 67 3.22 -12.88 1.38
CA PHE A 67 1.79 -12.57 1.27
C PHE A 67 1.24 -13.17 -0.01
N VAL A 68 0.01 -13.66 0.07
CA VAL A 68 -0.80 -14.02 -1.08
C VAL A 68 -2.18 -13.41 -0.89
N TRP A 69 -2.68 -12.70 -1.89
CA TRP A 69 -4.04 -12.17 -1.94
C TRP A 69 -4.79 -12.76 -3.13
N ALA A 70 -6.02 -13.16 -2.90
CA ALA A 70 -6.99 -13.43 -3.94
C ALA A 70 -8.04 -12.31 -3.89
N TRP A 71 -8.05 -11.47 -4.92
CA TRP A 71 -8.93 -10.31 -5.07
C TRP A 71 -10.09 -10.61 -5.99
N LEU A 72 -11.22 -9.98 -5.71
CA LEU A 72 -12.33 -9.74 -6.62
C LEU A 72 -12.54 -8.23 -6.69
N HIS A 73 -12.57 -7.67 -7.89
CA HIS A 73 -12.82 -6.26 -8.15
C HIS A 73 -14.13 -6.08 -8.89
N HIS A 74 -14.88 -5.03 -8.55
CA HIS A 74 -16.10 -4.63 -9.23
C HIS A 74 -16.11 -3.13 -9.46
N ASP A 75 -16.09 -2.70 -10.71
CA ASP A 75 -16.19 -1.28 -11.07
C ASP A 75 -17.64 -0.83 -10.97
N LEU A 76 -17.93 -0.04 -9.93
CA LEU A 76 -19.25 0.60 -9.75
C LEU A 76 -19.52 1.63 -10.85
N ASN A 77 -18.47 2.29 -11.33
CA ASN A 77 -18.45 3.22 -12.46
C ASN A 77 -16.98 3.55 -12.81
N GLU A 78 -16.76 4.46 -13.77
CA GLU A 78 -15.42 4.89 -14.21
C GLU A 78 -14.55 5.50 -13.08
N THR A 79 -15.16 5.90 -11.98
CA THR A 79 -14.49 6.57 -10.86
C THR A 79 -14.25 5.65 -9.67
N PHE A 80 -15.19 4.77 -9.35
CA PHE A 80 -15.19 3.99 -8.12
C PHE A 80 -15.10 2.48 -8.41
N THR A 81 -14.19 1.81 -7.71
CA THR A 81 -14.04 0.35 -7.70
C THR A 81 -14.24 -0.17 -6.28
N LEU A 82 -15.14 -1.12 -6.11
CA LEU A 82 -15.31 -1.91 -4.88
C LEU A 82 -14.51 -3.21 -5.02
N SER A 83 -13.77 -3.59 -3.98
CA SER A 83 -12.96 -4.83 -4.02
C SER A 83 -13.10 -5.60 -2.72
N GLY A 84 -12.98 -6.92 -2.82
CA GLY A 84 -12.86 -7.82 -1.69
C GLY A 84 -11.67 -8.74 -1.86
N ALA A 85 -10.98 -9.12 -0.76
CA ALA A 85 -9.92 -10.10 -0.83
C ALA A 85 -9.83 -10.98 0.41
N LEU A 86 -9.23 -12.14 0.20
CA LEU A 86 -8.63 -12.96 1.24
C LEU A 86 -7.11 -12.87 1.12
N GLU A 87 -6.46 -12.62 2.26
CA GLU A 87 -5.00 -12.57 2.38
C GLU A 87 -4.52 -13.67 3.31
N GLN A 88 -3.53 -14.42 2.87
CA GLN A 88 -2.68 -15.25 3.72
C GLN A 88 -1.33 -14.56 3.85
N ARG A 89 -0.84 -14.45 5.06
CA ARG A 89 0.48 -13.92 5.38
C ARG A 89 1.25 -14.93 6.21
N GLU A 90 2.44 -15.28 5.75
CA GLU A 90 3.39 -16.12 6.46
C GLU A 90 4.58 -15.27 6.92
N ASN A 91 4.98 -15.42 8.17
CA ASN A 91 6.17 -14.80 8.73
C ASN A 91 7.15 -15.91 9.09
N ASP A 92 8.32 -15.94 8.43
CA ASP A 92 9.34 -16.94 8.70
C ASP A 92 9.79 -16.88 10.17
N GLY A 93 9.42 -17.90 10.95
CA GLY A 93 9.66 -17.97 12.39
C GLY A 93 8.79 -17.03 13.26
N GLY A 94 7.72 -16.44 12.71
CA GLY A 94 6.76 -15.60 13.42
C GLY A 94 5.34 -16.17 13.36
N PHE A 95 4.36 -15.41 13.85
CA PHE A 95 2.95 -15.78 13.77
C PHE A 95 2.38 -15.49 12.39
N ASP A 96 1.64 -16.44 11.85
CA ASP A 96 0.91 -16.27 10.60
C ASP A 96 -0.37 -15.48 10.78
N GLU A 97 -0.86 -14.94 9.68
CA GLU A 97 -2.05 -14.08 9.71
C GLU A 97 -2.92 -14.32 8.48
N VAL A 98 -4.23 -14.47 8.71
CA VAL A 98 -5.27 -14.44 7.67
C VAL A 98 -6.02 -13.13 7.77
N ARG A 99 -6.37 -12.53 6.63
CA ARG A 99 -7.21 -11.33 6.60
C ARG A 99 -8.33 -11.46 5.59
N MET A 100 -9.49 -10.94 5.99
CA MET A 100 -10.54 -10.58 5.05
C MET A 100 -10.49 -9.06 4.83
N ILE A 101 -10.55 -8.65 3.57
CA ILE A 101 -10.36 -7.26 3.18
C ILE A 101 -11.55 -6.78 2.36
N GLN A 102 -12.08 -5.61 2.69
CA GLN A 102 -13.00 -4.85 1.86
C GLN A 102 -12.34 -3.52 1.51
N GLN A 103 -12.48 -3.07 0.28
CA GLN A 103 -11.80 -1.89 -0.21
C GLN A 103 -12.70 -1.10 -1.16
N LEU A 104 -12.75 0.21 -0.96
CA LEU A 104 -13.28 1.16 -1.92
C LEU A 104 -12.13 2.05 -2.42
N SER A 105 -11.94 2.06 -3.73
CA SER A 105 -10.95 2.91 -4.41
C SER A 105 -11.62 3.94 -5.28
N SER A 106 -10.98 5.10 -5.50
CA SER A 106 -11.44 6.07 -6.48
C SER A 106 -10.32 6.72 -7.28
N LYS A 107 -10.70 7.18 -8.51
CA LYS A 107 -9.83 7.88 -9.47
C LYS A 107 -10.50 9.19 -9.87
N HIS A 108 -9.91 10.34 -9.50
CA HIS A 108 -10.38 11.67 -9.87
C HIS A 108 -9.23 12.47 -10.52
N GLY A 109 -9.13 12.41 -11.84
CA GLY A 109 -7.99 12.97 -12.56
C GLY A 109 -6.68 12.36 -12.06
N PHE A 110 -5.80 13.18 -11.49
CA PHE A 110 -4.53 12.71 -10.91
C PHE A 110 -4.67 12.13 -9.50
N ILE A 111 -5.77 12.40 -8.80
CA ILE A 111 -5.97 11.98 -7.42
C ILE A 111 -6.43 10.53 -7.38
N ARG A 112 -5.85 9.77 -6.45
CA ARG A 112 -6.23 8.39 -6.13
C ARG A 112 -6.54 8.31 -4.65
N THR A 113 -7.72 7.77 -4.31
CA THR A 113 -8.06 7.49 -2.91
C THR A 113 -8.39 6.03 -2.72
N ARG A 114 -8.21 5.56 -1.51
CA ARG A 114 -8.58 4.20 -1.12
C ARG A 114 -8.92 4.18 0.37
N VAL A 115 -9.99 3.49 0.72
CA VAL A 115 -10.27 3.09 2.09
C VAL A 115 -10.34 1.58 2.13
N ARG A 116 -9.54 0.97 2.99
CA ARG A 116 -9.48 -0.48 3.19
C ARG A 116 -9.89 -0.80 4.61
N LEU A 117 -10.77 -1.79 4.76
CA LEU A 117 -11.13 -2.41 6.02
C LEU A 117 -10.47 -3.78 6.07
N GLU A 118 -9.85 -4.13 7.18
CA GLU A 118 -9.17 -5.41 7.38
C GLU A 118 -9.68 -6.07 8.66
N GLU A 119 -10.25 -7.24 8.52
CA GLU A 119 -10.50 -8.17 9.61
C GLU A 119 -9.30 -9.12 9.66
N ARG A 120 -8.70 -9.25 10.86
CA ARG A 120 -7.36 -9.84 11.02
C ARG A 120 -7.40 -10.96 12.04
N TRP A 121 -7.01 -12.15 11.63
CA TRP A 121 -6.82 -13.32 12.49
C TRP A 121 -5.34 -13.67 12.48
N VAL A 122 -4.70 -13.48 13.61
CA VAL A 122 -3.28 -13.79 13.83
C VAL A 122 -3.20 -15.05 14.67
N GLU A 123 -2.31 -15.96 14.29
CA GLU A 123 -2.05 -17.20 15.00
C GLU A 123 -1.75 -16.91 16.48
N ASP A 124 -2.26 -17.78 17.37
CA ASP A 124 -2.12 -17.66 18.83
C ASP A 124 -2.66 -16.36 19.46
N GLN A 125 -3.38 -15.54 18.69
CA GLN A 125 -4.00 -14.36 19.24
C GLN A 125 -5.44 -14.64 19.71
N SER A 126 -5.84 -13.89 20.76
CA SER A 126 -7.08 -14.18 21.50
C SER A 126 -8.35 -13.70 20.81
N ARG A 127 -8.24 -12.83 19.81
CA ARG A 127 -9.40 -12.22 19.15
C ARG A 127 -9.08 -11.72 17.75
N MET A 128 -10.11 -11.60 16.92
CA MET A 128 -10.04 -10.96 15.62
C MET A 128 -9.73 -9.46 15.80
N GLY A 129 -8.73 -8.96 15.10
CA GLY A 129 -8.41 -7.54 15.01
C GLY A 129 -9.20 -6.85 13.91
N PHE A 130 -9.36 -5.52 14.02
CA PHE A 130 -10.01 -4.72 12.99
C PHE A 130 -9.21 -3.44 12.72
N ARG A 131 -8.91 -3.16 11.44
CA ARG A 131 -8.10 -2.03 11.02
C ARG A 131 -8.70 -1.33 9.82
N ILE A 132 -8.64 0.01 9.83
CA ILE A 132 -9.03 0.87 8.72
C ILE A 132 -7.76 1.50 8.14
N ARG A 133 -7.65 1.52 6.80
CA ARG A 133 -6.48 2.07 6.11
C ARG A 133 -6.92 3.04 5.02
N PRO A 134 -7.11 4.33 5.34
CA PRO A 134 -7.29 5.37 4.34
C PRO A 134 -5.95 5.68 3.66
N ARG A 135 -5.99 5.84 2.33
CA ARG A 135 -4.86 6.19 1.48
C ARG A 135 -5.25 7.33 0.56
N LEU A 136 -4.37 8.30 0.43
CA LEU A 136 -4.46 9.39 -0.54
C LEU A 136 -3.19 9.41 -1.38
N GLY A 137 -3.34 9.48 -2.70
CA GLY A 137 -2.22 9.49 -3.61
C GLY A 137 -2.46 10.35 -4.84
N VAL A 138 -1.38 10.52 -5.60
CA VAL A 138 -1.36 11.21 -6.88
C VAL A 138 -0.62 10.34 -7.90
N VAL A 139 -1.17 10.26 -9.12
CA VAL A 139 -0.55 9.59 -10.27
C VAL A 139 -0.53 10.59 -11.41
N VAL A 140 0.66 10.93 -11.92
CA VAL A 140 0.85 11.93 -12.97
C VAL A 140 1.65 11.31 -14.11
N PRO A 141 1.15 11.33 -15.36
CA PRO A 141 1.96 10.97 -16.52
C PRO A 141 3.16 11.89 -16.61
N ILE A 142 4.35 11.37 -16.93
CA ILE A 142 5.60 12.12 -17.01
C ILE A 142 6.16 12.20 -18.43
N ASN A 143 5.48 11.59 -19.40
CA ASN A 143 5.77 11.68 -20.82
C ASN A 143 4.48 11.86 -21.64
N ASP A 144 4.62 12.23 -22.92
CA ASP A 144 3.50 12.53 -23.81
C ASP A 144 2.70 11.29 -24.22
N SER A 145 3.32 10.11 -24.28
CA SER A 145 2.64 8.83 -24.56
C SER A 145 1.78 8.35 -23.38
N GLY A 146 2.10 8.81 -22.16
CA GLY A 146 1.38 8.42 -20.94
C GLY A 146 1.75 7.05 -20.37
N ASP A 147 2.67 6.33 -21.02
CA ASP A 147 3.14 5.01 -20.59
C ASP A 147 4.09 5.06 -19.37
N TRP A 148 4.65 6.24 -19.07
CA TRP A 148 5.38 6.49 -17.84
C TRP A 148 4.57 7.38 -16.88
N SER A 149 4.51 7.00 -15.63
CA SER A 149 3.85 7.78 -14.60
C SER A 149 4.70 7.90 -13.34
N PHE A 150 4.64 9.08 -12.71
CA PHE A 150 5.09 9.27 -11.34
C PHE A 150 3.94 9.00 -10.38
N ARG A 151 4.21 8.32 -9.29
CA ARG A 151 3.24 7.97 -8.25
C ARG A 151 3.75 8.37 -6.88
N THR A 152 2.87 8.92 -6.07
CA THR A 152 3.16 9.17 -4.65
C THR A 152 1.88 9.03 -3.85
N ASP A 153 2.00 8.50 -2.63
CA ASP A 153 0.86 8.35 -1.73
C ASP A 153 1.27 8.30 -0.25
N ALA A 154 0.27 8.51 0.60
CA ALA A 154 0.33 8.31 2.03
C ALA A 154 -0.87 7.48 2.49
N GLU A 155 -0.64 6.53 3.39
CA GLU A 155 -1.61 5.60 3.94
C GLU A 155 -1.47 5.55 5.47
N LEU A 156 -2.57 5.75 6.18
CA LEU A 156 -2.62 5.61 7.64
C LEU A 156 -3.08 4.21 8.03
N PHE A 157 -2.62 3.72 9.16
CA PHE A 157 -3.06 2.48 9.78
C PHE A 157 -3.81 2.81 11.08
N LEU A 158 -5.14 2.71 11.04
CA LEU A 158 -6.01 2.97 12.17
C LEU A 158 -6.51 1.63 12.73
N THR A 159 -5.90 1.15 13.78
CA THR A 159 -6.32 -0.08 14.48
C THR A 159 -7.50 0.25 15.39
N VAL A 160 -8.68 -0.20 15.00
CA VAL A 160 -9.92 -0.01 15.80
C VAL A 160 -9.97 -1.04 16.92
N ARG A 161 -9.45 -2.24 16.66
CA ARG A 161 -9.34 -3.32 17.63
C ARG A 161 -8.10 -4.16 17.33
N SER A 162 -7.20 -4.24 18.28
CA SER A 162 -6.01 -5.09 18.22
C SER A 162 -6.39 -6.58 18.27
N THR A 163 -5.53 -7.47 17.77
CA THR A 163 -5.70 -8.93 17.81
C THR A 163 -5.47 -9.51 19.20
N SER A 164 -4.80 -8.79 20.10
CA SER A 164 -4.59 -9.18 21.49
C SER A 164 -5.28 -8.19 22.46
N LYS A 165 -5.63 -8.65 23.67
CA LYS A 165 -6.30 -7.80 24.66
C LYS A 165 -5.44 -6.65 25.18
N GLY A 166 -4.11 -6.79 25.14
CA GLY A 166 -3.15 -5.75 25.55
C GLY A 166 -2.48 -5.05 24.36
N GLY A 167 -2.96 -5.29 23.14
CA GLY A 167 -2.37 -4.67 21.95
C GLY A 167 -2.83 -3.23 21.77
N GLN A 168 -2.05 -2.47 21.01
CA GLN A 168 -2.28 -1.06 20.73
C GLN A 168 -3.43 -0.86 19.74
N ASP A 169 -4.32 0.07 20.06
CA ASP A 169 -5.38 0.58 19.20
C ASP A 169 -5.06 2.04 18.80
N GLY A 170 -5.86 2.65 17.92
CA GLY A 170 -5.66 4.01 17.44
C GLY A 170 -4.80 4.11 16.18
N LEU A 171 -4.05 5.19 16.03
CA LEU A 171 -3.12 5.38 14.91
C LEU A 171 -1.86 4.55 15.17
N THR A 172 -1.73 3.42 14.47
CA THR A 172 -0.65 2.45 14.68
C THR A 172 0.40 2.47 13.57
N GLY A 173 0.25 3.30 12.54
CA GLY A 173 1.29 3.43 11.53
C GLY A 173 0.96 4.41 10.42
N LEU A 174 2.01 4.73 9.68
CA LEU A 174 2.00 5.56 8.48
C LEU A 174 2.89 4.91 7.43
N ARG A 175 2.37 4.79 6.20
CA ARG A 175 3.16 4.40 5.04
C ARG A 175 3.17 5.54 4.04
N THR A 176 4.33 5.87 3.52
CA THR A 176 4.49 6.79 2.40
C THR A 176 5.23 6.11 1.27
N GLN A 177 4.85 6.44 0.05
CA GLN A 177 5.46 5.85 -1.13
C GLN A 177 5.66 6.93 -2.21
N PHE A 178 6.72 6.80 -2.99
CA PHE A 178 6.89 7.54 -4.24
C PHE A 178 7.73 6.71 -5.21
N GLY A 179 7.45 6.83 -6.49
CA GLY A 179 8.14 6.04 -7.49
C GLY A 179 7.62 6.29 -8.90
N VAL A 180 8.05 5.43 -9.79
CA VAL A 180 7.65 5.46 -11.20
C VAL A 180 7.02 4.14 -11.60
N ALA A 181 6.11 4.20 -12.56
CA ALA A 181 5.58 3.03 -13.23
C ALA A 181 5.68 3.21 -14.74
N HIS A 182 5.82 2.10 -15.44
CA HIS A 182 5.93 2.01 -16.88
C HIS A 182 5.01 0.91 -17.40
N ASP A 183 4.05 1.31 -18.21
CA ASP A 183 3.19 0.38 -18.94
C ASP A 183 3.95 -0.06 -20.21
N VAL A 184 4.57 -1.25 -20.16
CA VAL A 184 5.37 -1.81 -21.25
C VAL A 184 4.48 -2.07 -22.47
N ASN A 185 3.26 -2.49 -22.23
CA ASN A 185 2.19 -2.65 -23.20
C ASN A 185 0.84 -2.71 -22.47
N ASP A 186 -0.26 -2.95 -23.22
CA ASP A 186 -1.62 -2.99 -22.66
C ASP A 186 -1.84 -4.07 -21.58
N LYS A 187 -0.90 -5.00 -21.42
CA LYS A 187 -1.01 -6.13 -20.48
C LYS A 187 0.04 -6.14 -19.39
N LEU A 188 1.18 -5.53 -19.59
CA LEU A 188 2.31 -5.60 -18.68
C LEU A 188 2.70 -4.22 -18.16
N SER A 189 2.62 -4.04 -16.85
CA SER A 189 3.10 -2.85 -16.14
C SER A 189 4.20 -3.21 -15.15
N LEU A 190 5.23 -2.37 -15.10
CA LEU A 190 6.35 -2.47 -14.17
C LEU A 190 6.36 -1.24 -13.27
N SER A 191 6.77 -1.39 -12.03
CA SER A 191 6.94 -0.24 -11.13
C SER A 191 8.16 -0.39 -10.22
N LEU A 192 8.77 0.75 -9.92
CA LEU A 192 9.81 0.87 -8.90
C LEU A 192 9.44 2.01 -7.97
N THR A 193 9.23 1.69 -6.71
CA THR A 193 8.73 2.60 -5.70
C THR A 193 9.63 2.56 -4.47
N TYR A 194 9.98 3.71 -3.92
CA TYR A 194 10.53 3.79 -2.58
C TYR A 194 9.37 3.83 -1.58
N LEU A 195 9.41 2.94 -0.62
CA LEU A 195 8.44 2.81 0.45
C LEU A 195 9.11 3.11 1.79
N ARG A 196 8.46 3.95 2.59
CA ARG A 196 8.78 4.14 4.00
C ARG A 196 7.55 3.79 4.81
N GLN A 197 7.69 2.85 5.74
CA GLN A 197 6.65 2.50 6.70
C GLN A 197 7.15 2.79 8.11
N GLN A 198 6.34 3.51 8.87
CA GLN A 198 6.57 3.74 10.30
C GLN A 198 5.44 3.07 11.07
N ASP A 199 5.82 2.20 11.98
CA ASP A 199 4.90 1.58 12.93
C ASP A 199 5.05 2.33 14.28
N PHE A 200 3.96 2.92 14.74
CA PHE A 200 3.92 3.69 15.98
C PHE A 200 3.74 2.77 17.19
N HIS A 201 4.47 3.02 18.26
CA HIS A 201 4.41 2.26 19.49
C HIS A 201 4.24 3.20 20.71
N ASP A 202 3.24 2.92 21.56
CA ASP A 202 2.99 3.75 22.77
C ASP A 202 4.09 3.63 23.82
N ASN A 203 4.74 2.47 23.93
CA ASN A 203 5.66 2.13 25.02
C ASN A 203 7.02 1.62 24.53
N ALA A 204 7.37 1.84 23.29
CA ALA A 204 8.64 1.46 22.67
C ALA A 204 9.01 2.49 21.59
N PRO A 205 10.28 2.55 21.14
CA PRO A 205 10.63 3.33 19.96
C PRO A 205 9.80 2.93 18.73
N ASP A 206 9.42 3.92 17.91
CA ASP A 206 8.80 3.66 16.63
C ASP A 206 9.73 2.85 15.74
N ARG A 207 9.15 1.94 14.96
CA ARG A 207 9.91 1.16 13.98
C ARG A 207 9.73 1.76 12.61
N VAL A 208 10.82 2.01 11.90
CA VAL A 208 10.81 2.55 10.53
C VAL A 208 11.44 1.55 9.57
N GLY A 209 10.67 1.13 8.58
CA GLY A 209 11.15 0.31 7.46
C GLY A 209 11.31 1.14 6.20
N HIS A 210 12.42 0.94 5.50
CA HIS A 210 12.73 1.55 4.21
C HIS A 210 12.89 0.44 3.17
N ALA A 211 12.17 0.52 2.04
CA ALA A 211 12.24 -0.51 1.03
C ALA A 211 12.13 0.04 -0.40
N PRO A 212 12.98 -0.40 -1.34
CA PRO A 212 12.60 -0.47 -2.72
C PRO A 212 11.48 -1.52 -2.86
N LEU A 213 10.39 -1.12 -3.51
CA LEU A 213 9.27 -1.97 -3.87
C LEU A 213 9.26 -2.12 -5.38
N ILE A 214 9.43 -3.34 -5.87
CA ILE A 214 9.38 -3.70 -7.28
C ILE A 214 8.04 -4.36 -7.54
N GLY A 215 7.23 -3.76 -8.42
CA GLY A 215 5.95 -4.30 -8.85
C GLY A 215 6.01 -4.79 -10.29
N VAL A 216 5.31 -5.89 -10.54
CA VAL A 216 5.08 -6.45 -11.88
C VAL A 216 3.62 -6.85 -11.96
N SER A 217 2.84 -6.22 -12.82
CA SER A 217 1.42 -6.54 -13.01
C SER A 217 1.18 -7.00 -14.44
N TYR A 218 0.44 -8.11 -14.59
CA TYR A 218 0.05 -8.64 -15.88
C TYR A 218 -1.46 -8.86 -15.92
N THR A 219 -2.12 -8.31 -16.99
CA THR A 219 -3.56 -8.45 -17.22
C THR A 219 -3.80 -9.27 -18.49
N PHE A 220 -4.70 -10.26 -18.41
CA PHE A 220 -5.05 -11.15 -19.54
C PHE A 220 -6.14 -10.57 -20.42
#